data_3ec1c083615bc893773b9720c074b75b
#
_entry.id   3ec1c083615bc893773b9720c074b75b
#
_cell.length_a   1.000
_cell.length_b   1.000
_cell.length_c   1.000
_cell.angle_alpha   90.00
_cell.angle_beta   90.00
_cell.angle_gamma   90.00
#
_symmetry.space_group_name_H-M   'P 1'
#
loop_
_entity.id
_entity.type
_entity.pdbx_description
1 polymer ?
#
loop_
_entity_poly.entity_id
_entity_poly.type
_entity_poly.pdbx_seq_one_letter_code
_entity_poly.pdbx_strand_id
1 'polypeptide(L)'
;ADITENLIDKNENVESVLSKEEEEKLKELFKVEIPALHVAVEIKGLNPDTAPVIATRPEFMRRMKDMAQHGGGGMGSFYGNMPEEVTLTINGNHSIYKNVLKEDDTENQQKQVRNLTDLALLSQGLLKGSELTNFINRSVDMMQAKKNNIILEV
;
A
#
# COMPACT_ATOMS: atom_id res chain seq x y z
N ALA A 1 18.29 0.29 9.99
CA ALA A 1 17.60 -0.24 8.83
C ALA A 1 16.12 -0.44 9.12
N ASP A 2 15.31 -0.25 8.11
CA ASP A 2 13.87 -0.47 8.22
C ASP A 2 13.59 -1.96 8.36
N ILE A 3 12.81 -2.33 9.37
CA ILE A 3 12.40 -3.71 9.62
C ILE A 3 11.65 -4.29 8.40
N THR A 4 10.91 -3.45 7.70
CA THR A 4 10.14 -3.81 6.52
C THR A 4 11.05 -4.24 5.36
N GLU A 5 12.16 -3.54 5.15
CA GLU A 5 13.13 -3.91 4.12
C GLU A 5 13.77 -5.27 4.41
N ASN A 6 14.12 -5.52 5.67
CA ASN A 6 14.67 -6.80 6.07
C ASN A 6 13.67 -7.95 5.86
N LEU A 7 12.39 -7.67 6.06
CA LEU A 7 11.33 -8.64 5.85
C LEU A 7 11.19 -9.02 4.37
N ILE A 8 11.29 -8.03 3.48
CA ILE A 8 11.28 -8.26 2.04
C ILE A 8 12.49 -9.09 1.61
N ASP A 9 13.68 -8.74 2.09
CA ASP A 9 14.91 -9.43 1.73
C ASP A 9 14.88 -10.92 2.13
N LYS A 10 14.31 -11.24 3.26
CA LYS A 10 14.18 -12.61 3.74
C LYS A 10 13.26 -13.47 2.87
N ASN A 11 12.36 -12.86 2.13
CA ASN A 11 11.33 -13.54 1.36
C ASN A 11 11.52 -13.41 -0.16
N GLU A 12 12.65 -12.83 -0.62
CA GLU A 12 12.89 -12.52 -2.04
C GLU A 12 12.89 -13.74 -2.97
N ASN A 13 13.19 -14.93 -2.46
CA ASN A 13 13.39 -16.12 -3.28
C ASN A 13 12.12 -16.96 -3.50
N VAL A 14 10.96 -16.47 -3.06
CA VAL A 14 9.69 -17.17 -3.24
C VAL A 14 9.04 -16.72 -4.53
N GLU A 15 8.63 -17.65 -5.39
CA GLU A 15 7.95 -17.30 -6.62
C GLU A 15 6.49 -16.88 -6.36
N SER A 16 6.02 -15.89 -7.12
CA SER A 16 4.62 -15.49 -7.07
C SER A 16 3.75 -16.55 -7.76
N VAL A 17 2.60 -16.89 -7.14
CA VAL A 17 1.62 -17.82 -7.72
C VAL A 17 0.74 -17.15 -8.75
N LEU A 18 0.81 -15.84 -8.91
CA LEU A 18 -0.01 -15.11 -9.87
C LEU A 18 0.56 -15.23 -11.28
N SER A 19 -0.32 -15.27 -12.28
CA SER A 19 0.08 -15.16 -13.68
C SER A 19 0.54 -13.73 -13.98
N LYS A 20 1.22 -13.54 -15.12
CA LYS A 20 1.64 -12.22 -15.56
C LYS A 20 0.45 -11.28 -15.77
N GLU A 21 -0.64 -11.81 -16.31
CA GLU A 21 -1.88 -11.04 -16.51
C GLU A 21 -2.48 -10.59 -15.19
N GLU A 22 -2.50 -11.47 -14.20
CA GLU A 22 -2.98 -11.15 -12.85
C GLU A 22 -2.10 -10.11 -12.18
N GLU A 23 -0.78 -10.23 -12.32
CA GLU A 23 0.16 -9.25 -11.78
C GLU A 23 -0.02 -7.87 -12.41
N GLU A 24 -0.20 -7.80 -13.72
CA GLU A 24 -0.44 -6.54 -14.42
C GLU A 24 -1.74 -5.89 -13.97
N LYS A 25 -2.80 -6.70 -13.81
CA LYS A 25 -4.08 -6.20 -13.31
C LYS A 25 -3.95 -5.63 -11.91
N LEU A 26 -3.25 -6.32 -11.01
CA LEU A 26 -3.01 -5.81 -9.66
C LEU A 26 -2.19 -4.51 -9.68
N LYS A 27 -1.16 -4.43 -10.50
CA LYS A 27 -0.39 -3.19 -10.63
C LYS A 27 -1.27 -2.01 -11.03
N GLU A 28 -2.17 -2.22 -12.00
CA GLU A 28 -3.10 -1.17 -12.40
C GLU A 28 -4.05 -0.78 -11.28
N LEU A 29 -4.55 -1.75 -10.53
CA LEU A 29 -5.45 -1.48 -9.40
C LEU A 29 -4.76 -0.71 -8.27
N PHE A 30 -3.47 -0.95 -8.05
CA PHE A 30 -2.70 -0.28 -7.01
C PHE A 30 -2.11 1.06 -7.44
N LYS A 31 -2.29 1.48 -8.68
CA LYS A 31 -1.90 2.82 -9.13
C LYS A 31 -2.90 3.83 -8.59
N VAL A 32 -2.66 4.29 -7.39
CA VAL A 32 -3.51 5.28 -6.73
C VAL A 32 -2.75 6.60 -6.59
N GLU A 33 -3.47 7.71 -6.76
CA GLU A 33 -2.91 9.02 -6.53
C GLU A 33 -3.21 9.47 -5.12
N ILE A 34 -2.16 9.78 -4.37
CA ILE A 34 -2.29 10.26 -3.00
C ILE A 34 -1.55 11.59 -2.91
N PRO A 35 -2.23 12.66 -2.44
CA PRO A 35 -1.59 13.97 -2.32
C PRO A 35 -0.30 13.90 -1.50
N ALA A 36 0.75 14.55 -1.98
CA ALA A 36 2.06 14.64 -1.36
C ALA A 36 2.83 13.31 -1.26
N LEU A 37 2.38 12.26 -1.97
CA LEU A 37 3.11 10.99 -2.05
C LEU A 37 3.37 10.62 -3.50
N HIS A 38 4.58 10.17 -3.77
CA HIS A 38 4.93 9.51 -5.03
C HIS A 38 4.97 8.01 -4.76
N VAL A 39 4.05 7.27 -5.34
CA VAL A 39 3.85 5.85 -5.05
C VAL A 39 4.36 5.01 -6.21
N ALA A 40 5.36 4.18 -5.95
CA ALA A 40 5.80 3.14 -6.87
C ALA A 40 5.22 1.81 -6.44
N VAL A 41 4.89 0.95 -7.40
CA VAL A 41 4.26 -0.35 -7.14
C VAL A 41 5.11 -1.45 -7.74
N GLU A 42 5.38 -2.48 -6.95
CA GLU A 42 6.03 -3.70 -7.43
C GLU A 42 5.34 -4.92 -6.84
N ILE A 43 5.40 -6.04 -7.56
CA ILE A 43 4.85 -7.31 -7.08
C ILE A 43 6.00 -8.28 -6.87
N LYS A 44 6.03 -8.91 -5.72
CA LYS A 44 7.02 -9.94 -5.38
C LYS A 44 6.31 -11.17 -4.84
N GLY A 45 6.94 -12.32 -5.01
CA GLY A 45 6.52 -13.54 -4.34
C GLY A 45 7.16 -13.58 -2.96
N LEU A 46 6.35 -13.33 -1.93
CA LEU A 46 6.79 -13.41 -0.55
C LEU A 46 6.09 -14.60 0.13
N ASN A 47 6.49 -14.87 1.36
CA ASN A 47 5.81 -15.91 2.15
C ASN A 47 4.31 -15.58 2.24
N PRO A 48 3.41 -16.55 2.01
CA PRO A 48 1.96 -16.30 2.09
C PRO A 48 1.48 -15.74 3.42
N ASP A 49 2.20 -15.98 4.50
CA ASP A 49 1.87 -15.47 5.84
C ASP A 49 2.36 -14.06 6.08
N THR A 50 3.14 -13.50 5.15
CA THR A 50 3.58 -12.11 5.20
C THR A 50 2.43 -11.18 4.81
N ALA A 51 2.47 -9.94 5.26
CA ALA A 51 1.42 -8.96 4.95
C ALA A 51 1.14 -8.85 3.45
N PRO A 52 -0.11 -8.56 3.07
CA PRO A 52 -0.48 -8.48 1.64
C PRO A 52 0.18 -7.32 0.90
N VAL A 53 0.43 -6.21 1.56
CA VAL A 53 1.12 -5.05 1.00
C VAL A 53 2.08 -4.50 2.05
N ILE A 54 3.29 -4.21 1.60
CA ILE A 54 4.32 -3.64 2.45
C ILE A 54 4.74 -2.30 1.86
N ALA A 55 4.66 -1.22 2.64
CA ALA A 55 5.13 0.09 2.24
C ALA A 55 6.55 0.31 2.76
N THR A 56 7.44 0.72 1.87
CA THR A 56 8.81 1.08 2.24
C THR A 56 9.13 2.48 1.74
N ARG A 57 9.97 3.18 2.46
CA ARG A 57 10.44 4.52 2.08
C ARG A 57 11.90 4.40 1.66
N PRO A 58 12.27 4.92 0.47
CA PRO A 58 13.68 4.93 0.08
C PRO A 58 14.52 5.65 1.14
N GLU A 59 15.56 5.00 1.62
CA GLU A 59 16.37 5.53 2.71
C GLU A 59 17.05 6.85 2.34
N PHE A 60 17.45 6.99 1.07
CA PHE A 60 18.06 8.22 0.57
C PHE A 60 17.10 9.41 0.74
N MET A 61 15.84 9.26 0.34
CA MET A 61 14.86 10.35 0.47
C MET A 61 14.56 10.70 1.91
N ARG A 62 14.52 9.68 2.78
CA ARG A 62 14.32 9.89 4.21
C ARG A 62 15.48 10.70 4.80
N ARG A 63 16.72 10.35 4.45
CA ARG A 63 17.91 11.08 4.92
C ARG A 63 17.90 12.52 4.42
N MET A 64 17.54 12.74 3.17
CA MET A 64 17.48 14.10 2.61
C MET A 64 16.44 14.97 3.31
N LYS A 65 15.27 14.41 3.60
CA LYS A 65 14.24 15.12 4.36
C LYS A 65 14.68 15.44 5.79
N ASP A 66 15.32 14.50 6.47
CA ASP A 66 15.84 14.72 7.81
C ASP A 66 16.89 15.82 7.81
N MET A 67 17.80 15.83 6.85
CA MET A 67 18.79 16.89 6.70
C MET A 67 18.14 18.23 6.41
N ALA A 68 17.08 18.26 5.60
CA ALA A 68 16.36 19.49 5.28
C ALA A 68 15.70 20.09 6.53
N GLN A 69 15.16 19.25 7.42
CA GLN A 69 14.52 19.70 8.66
C GLN A 69 15.52 20.23 9.69
N HIS A 70 16.75 19.69 9.68
CA HIS A 70 17.77 20.06 10.68
C HIS A 70 18.82 21.03 10.17
N GLY A 71 18.96 21.16 8.84
CA GLY A 71 20.07 21.89 8.24
C GLY A 71 19.85 23.34 7.87
N GLY A 72 18.66 23.86 7.85
CA GLY A 72 18.33 25.26 7.52
C GLY A 72 19.10 25.84 6.34
N GLY A 73 18.45 26.22 5.25
CA GLY A 73 19.07 26.81 4.07
C GLY A 73 18.22 26.57 2.82
N GLY A 74 18.58 27.19 1.69
CA GLY A 74 17.82 27.11 0.44
C GLY A 74 17.63 25.68 -0.08
N MET A 75 18.64 24.85 0.05
CA MET A 75 18.58 23.43 -0.33
C MET A 75 17.64 22.64 0.58
N GLY A 76 17.62 22.95 1.87
CA GLY A 76 16.73 22.32 2.82
C GLY A 76 15.27 22.57 2.51
N SER A 77 14.93 23.80 2.12
CA SER A 77 13.58 24.16 1.72
C SER A 77 13.13 23.41 0.48
N PHE A 78 14.02 23.22 -0.49
CA PHE A 78 13.75 22.48 -1.72
C PHE A 78 13.40 21.02 -1.41
N TYR A 79 14.23 20.33 -0.64
CA TYR A 79 14.01 18.93 -0.29
C TYR A 79 12.80 18.75 0.64
N GLY A 80 12.54 19.70 1.52
CA GLY A 80 11.39 19.66 2.41
C GLY A 80 10.05 19.75 1.71
N ASN A 81 10.01 20.35 0.52
CA ASN A 81 8.80 20.49 -0.29
C ASN A 81 8.60 19.37 -1.30
N MET A 82 9.58 18.48 -1.48
CA MET A 82 9.43 17.34 -2.38
C MET A 82 8.41 16.35 -1.83
N PRO A 83 7.61 15.72 -2.71
CA PRO A 83 6.72 14.62 -2.27
C PRO A 83 7.54 13.51 -1.63
N GLU A 84 6.98 12.87 -0.63
CA GLU A 84 7.59 11.67 -0.09
C GLU A 84 7.45 10.53 -1.10
N GLU A 85 8.50 9.75 -1.26
CA GLU A 85 8.45 8.54 -2.08
C GLU A 85 8.15 7.34 -1.21
N VAL A 86 7.28 6.48 -1.69
CA VAL A 86 6.97 5.22 -1.05
C VAL A 86 6.87 4.14 -2.11
N THR A 87 7.40 2.96 -1.82
CA THR A 87 7.24 1.78 -2.65
C THR A 87 6.26 0.83 -1.98
N LEU A 88 5.22 0.46 -2.70
CA LEU A 88 4.30 -0.58 -2.28
C LEU A 88 4.76 -1.91 -2.88
N THR A 89 5.15 -2.83 -2.02
CA THR A 89 5.48 -4.19 -2.43
C THR A 89 4.28 -5.08 -2.17
N ILE A 90 3.69 -5.58 -3.23
CA ILE A 90 2.51 -6.43 -3.17
C ILE A 90 2.96 -7.87 -3.07
N ASN A 91 2.50 -8.56 -2.03
CA ASN A 91 2.81 -9.98 -1.85
C ASN A 91 1.86 -10.82 -2.71
N GLY A 92 2.32 -11.20 -3.90
CA GLY A 92 1.50 -11.98 -4.84
C GLY A 92 1.04 -13.33 -4.32
N ASN A 93 1.66 -13.83 -3.26
CA ASN A 93 1.32 -15.13 -2.67
C ASN A 93 0.28 -15.03 -1.56
N HIS A 94 -0.13 -13.82 -1.17
CA HIS A 94 -1.14 -13.67 -0.14
C HIS A 94 -2.52 -14.07 -0.68
N SER A 95 -3.26 -14.84 0.11
CA SER A 95 -4.56 -15.40 -0.29
C SER A 95 -5.62 -14.34 -0.62
N ILE A 96 -5.49 -13.12 -0.08
CA ILE A 96 -6.48 -12.05 -0.28
C ILE A 96 -6.62 -11.69 -1.77
N TYR A 97 -5.57 -11.85 -2.57
CA TYR A 97 -5.61 -11.45 -3.98
C TYR A 97 -6.48 -12.34 -4.85
N LYS A 98 -6.73 -13.57 -4.43
CA LYS A 98 -7.72 -14.42 -5.10
C LYS A 98 -9.11 -13.79 -5.02
N ASN A 99 -9.45 -13.25 -3.87
CA ASN A 99 -10.73 -12.58 -3.68
C ASN A 99 -10.80 -11.23 -4.38
N VAL A 100 -9.71 -10.45 -4.33
CA VAL A 100 -9.64 -9.16 -5.01
C VAL A 100 -9.81 -9.32 -6.51
N LEU A 101 -9.10 -10.28 -7.11
CA LEU A 101 -9.15 -10.51 -8.56
C LEU A 101 -10.49 -11.08 -9.02
N LYS A 102 -11.21 -11.79 -8.16
CA LYS A 102 -12.53 -12.35 -8.47
C LYS A 102 -13.67 -11.38 -8.26
N GLU A 103 -13.41 -10.23 -7.65
CA GLU A 103 -14.46 -9.24 -7.39
C GLU A 103 -15.00 -8.69 -8.71
N ASP A 104 -16.30 -8.89 -8.98
CA ASP A 104 -16.95 -8.45 -10.20
C ASP A 104 -17.32 -6.97 -10.17
N ASP A 105 -17.59 -6.43 -8.97
CA ASP A 105 -17.93 -5.02 -8.81
C ASP A 105 -16.64 -4.19 -8.78
N THR A 106 -16.43 -3.41 -9.84
CA THR A 106 -15.23 -2.58 -9.97
C THR A 106 -15.07 -1.61 -8.81
N GLU A 107 -16.15 -1.04 -8.33
CA GLU A 107 -16.11 -0.10 -7.20
C GLU A 107 -15.66 -0.80 -5.92
N ASN A 108 -16.19 -1.98 -5.62
CA ASN A 108 -15.77 -2.77 -4.46
C ASN A 108 -14.32 -3.21 -4.59
N GLN A 109 -13.91 -3.62 -5.77
CA GLN A 109 -12.53 -4.01 -6.05
C GLN A 109 -11.56 -2.87 -5.75
N GLN A 110 -11.89 -1.67 -6.21
CA GLN A 110 -11.08 -0.47 -5.97
C GLN A 110 -11.04 -0.11 -4.48
N LYS A 111 -12.16 -0.25 -3.78
CA LYS A 111 -12.21 -0.01 -2.33
C LYS A 111 -11.33 -0.97 -1.55
N GLN A 112 -11.33 -2.25 -1.93
CA GLN A 112 -10.49 -3.26 -1.31
C GLN A 112 -9.00 -2.92 -1.49
N VAL A 113 -8.61 -2.59 -2.72
CA VAL A 113 -7.24 -2.23 -3.06
C VAL A 113 -6.81 -0.95 -2.33
N ARG A 114 -7.68 0.06 -2.30
CA ARG A 114 -7.39 1.30 -1.58
C ARG A 114 -7.23 1.07 -0.09
N ASN A 115 -8.03 0.20 0.50
CA ASN A 115 -7.90 -0.15 1.91
C ASN A 115 -6.57 -0.86 2.21
N LEU A 116 -6.16 -1.77 1.33
CA LEU A 116 -4.86 -2.44 1.48
C LEU A 116 -3.71 -1.44 1.40
N THR A 117 -3.79 -0.50 0.45
CA THR A 117 -2.81 0.57 0.31
C THR A 117 -2.74 1.42 1.58
N ASP A 118 -3.89 1.84 2.07
CA ASP A 118 -3.97 2.71 3.24
C ASP A 118 -3.48 2.01 4.51
N LEU A 119 -3.74 0.72 4.67
CA LEU A 119 -3.20 -0.06 5.78
C LEU A 119 -1.66 -0.08 5.75
N ALA A 120 -1.09 -0.27 4.56
CA ALA A 120 0.37 -0.27 4.40
C ALA A 120 0.95 1.12 4.72
N LEU A 121 0.31 2.18 4.24
CA LEU A 121 0.74 3.55 4.51
C LEU A 121 0.62 3.88 6.00
N LEU A 122 -0.45 3.43 6.64
CA LEU A 122 -0.66 3.65 8.07
C LEU A 122 0.47 3.02 8.90
N SER A 123 0.93 1.85 8.49
CA SER A 123 2.03 1.16 9.18
C SER A 123 3.33 1.95 9.17
N GLN A 124 3.51 2.84 8.18
CA GLN A 124 4.67 3.73 8.05
C GLN A 124 4.40 5.15 8.55
N GLY A 125 3.23 5.40 9.12
CA GLY A 125 2.85 6.72 9.59
C GLY A 125 2.62 7.74 8.48
N LEU A 126 2.29 7.28 7.27
CA LEU A 126 2.10 8.13 6.10
C LEU A 126 0.64 8.46 5.80
N LEU A 127 -0.30 7.86 6.51
CA LEU A 127 -1.72 8.09 6.31
C LEU A 127 -2.21 9.13 7.33
N LYS A 128 -2.55 10.32 6.85
CA LYS A 128 -2.86 11.47 7.71
C LYS A 128 -4.03 12.27 7.16
N GLY A 129 -4.62 13.09 8.01
CA GLY A 129 -5.64 14.08 7.62
C GLY A 129 -6.85 13.46 6.96
N SER A 130 -7.30 14.06 5.86
CA SER A 130 -8.50 13.60 5.15
C SER A 130 -8.35 12.18 4.61
N GLU A 131 -7.15 11.77 4.25
CA GLU A 131 -6.91 10.41 3.77
C GLU A 131 -7.16 9.37 4.87
N LEU A 132 -6.75 9.67 6.10
CA LEU A 132 -7.03 8.81 7.25
C LEU A 132 -8.53 8.76 7.54
N THR A 133 -9.21 9.89 7.52
CA THR A 133 -10.65 9.97 7.72
C THR A 133 -11.40 9.16 6.66
N ASN A 134 -10.99 9.29 5.40
CA ASN A 134 -11.59 8.53 4.29
C ASN A 134 -11.38 7.03 4.45
N PHE A 135 -10.21 6.63 4.91
CA PHE A 135 -9.90 5.23 5.18
C PHE A 135 -10.82 4.66 6.27
N ILE A 136 -10.98 5.39 7.37
CA ILE A 136 -11.85 4.96 8.46
C ILE A 136 -13.30 4.80 7.98
N ASN A 137 -13.82 5.80 7.27
CA ASN A 137 -15.20 5.77 6.77
C ASN A 137 -15.42 4.61 5.79
N ARG A 138 -14.48 4.41 4.88
CA ARG A 138 -14.54 3.30 3.90
C ARG A 138 -14.53 1.95 4.60
N SER A 139 -13.69 1.81 5.62
CA SER A 139 -13.58 0.57 6.39
C SER A 139 -14.87 0.24 7.12
N VAL A 140 -15.50 1.24 7.72
CA VAL A 140 -16.80 1.06 8.41
C VAL A 140 -17.87 0.66 7.39
N ASP A 141 -17.92 1.33 6.23
CA ASP A 141 -18.90 1.00 5.18
C ASP A 141 -18.73 -0.43 4.68
N MET A 142 -17.50 -0.87 4.49
CA MET A 142 -17.21 -2.25 4.06
C MET A 142 -17.65 -3.28 5.10
N MET A 143 -17.47 -2.98 6.37
CA MET A 143 -17.92 -3.86 7.45
C MET A 143 -19.44 -3.95 7.50
N GLN A 144 -20.15 -2.85 7.32
CA GLN A 144 -21.61 -2.81 7.30
C GLN A 144 -22.17 -3.55 6.09
N ALA A 145 -21.59 -3.37 4.91
CA ALA A 145 -22.00 -4.07 3.70
C ALA A 145 -21.87 -5.59 3.84
N LYS A 146 -20.80 -6.07 4.44
CA LYS A 146 -20.60 -7.49 4.70
C LYS A 146 -21.64 -8.03 5.66
N LYS A 147 -21.98 -7.28 6.72
CA LYS A 147 -23.01 -7.65 7.68
C LYS A 147 -24.38 -7.75 7.02
N ASN A 148 -24.71 -6.79 6.15
CA ASN A 148 -25.98 -6.79 5.43
C ASN A 148 -26.10 -7.98 4.49
N ASN A 149 -25.01 -8.34 3.80
CA ASN A 149 -25.00 -9.51 2.93
C ASN A 149 -25.22 -10.80 3.72
N ILE A 150 -24.64 -10.93 4.88
CA ILE A 150 -24.86 -12.09 5.76
C ILE A 150 -26.32 -12.19 6.18
N ILE A 151 -26.95 -11.07 6.52
CA ILE A 151 -28.37 -11.02 6.92
C ILE A 151 -29.27 -11.42 5.74
N LEU A 152 -28.95 -11.00 4.52
CA LEU A 152 -29.74 -11.31 3.33
C LEU A 152 -29.66 -12.77 2.91
N GLU A 153 -28.61 -13.48 3.28
CA GLU A 153 -28.44 -14.90 2.99
C GLU A 153 -29.23 -15.81 3.96
N VAL A 154 -29.73 -15.26 5.04
CA VAL A 154 -30.53 -15.97 6.03
C VAL A 154 -32.01 -15.86 5.66
#